data_8bed8d654301529360eece41ac306830
#
_entry.id   8bed8d654301529360eece41ac306830
#
_cell.length_a   1.000
_cell.length_b   1.000
_cell.length_c   1.000
_cell.angle_alpha   90.00
_cell.angle_beta   90.00
_cell.angle_gamma   90.00
#
_symmetry.space_group_name_H-M   'P 1'
#
loop_
_entity.id
_entity.type
_entity.pdbx_description
1 polymer ?
#
loop_
_entity_poly.entity_id
_entity_poly.type
_entity_poly.pdbx_seq_one_letter_code
_entity_poly.pdbx_strand_id
1 'polypeptide(L)'
;MQDFTRLLQRLADSGIEFVIVGGYAAVTYGSSLVTRDLDICVALTDETVDKLRSILAEWNPKHRMTPNEISFLDFPKTGPLQNLYLRTDVGVIDILSSILGVGDFARLRETAEDFEIGGRVYHVISLDDLIAAKEAMGREKDLLAAKELRAIAAKRKGE
;
A
#
# COMPACT_ATOMS: atom_id res chain seq x y z
N MET A 1 -3.34 17.58 -5.14
CA MET A 1 -4.60 16.86 -5.10
C MET A 1 -4.34 15.37 -5.16
N GLN A 2 -4.92 14.60 -4.25
CA GLN A 2 -4.72 13.15 -4.21
C GLN A 2 -5.69 12.46 -5.14
N ASP A 3 -5.14 11.57 -5.97
CA ASP A 3 -5.94 10.76 -6.88
C ASP A 3 -5.42 9.32 -6.87
N PHE A 4 -5.86 8.56 -5.88
CA PHE A 4 -5.41 7.18 -5.69
C PHE A 4 -5.86 6.27 -6.84
N THR A 5 -7.00 6.57 -7.46
CA THR A 5 -7.47 5.78 -8.60
C THR A 5 -6.49 5.88 -9.78
N ARG A 6 -5.95 7.06 -10.05
CA ARG A 6 -4.93 7.24 -11.09
C ARG A 6 -3.65 6.47 -10.76
N LEU A 7 -3.21 6.54 -9.50
CA LEU A 7 -2.03 5.78 -9.06
C LEU A 7 -2.24 4.28 -9.25
N LEU A 8 -3.38 3.76 -8.82
CA LEU A 8 -3.72 2.34 -8.95
C LEU A 8 -3.79 1.89 -10.40
N GLN A 9 -4.42 2.68 -11.26
CA GLN A 9 -4.52 2.37 -12.69
C GLN A 9 -3.14 2.35 -13.35
N ARG A 10 -2.28 3.30 -13.01
CA ARG A 10 -0.91 3.37 -13.53
C ARG A 10 -0.11 2.12 -13.12
N LEU A 11 -0.22 1.71 -11.88
CA LEU A 11 0.44 0.51 -11.37
C LEU A 11 -0.08 -0.75 -12.08
N ALA A 12 -1.39 -0.87 -12.21
CA ALA A 12 -2.00 -2.02 -12.89
C ALA A 12 -1.57 -2.10 -14.37
N ASP A 13 -1.54 -0.96 -15.06
CA ASP A 13 -1.14 -0.91 -16.48
C ASP A 13 0.33 -1.30 -16.69
N SER A 14 1.17 -1.10 -15.68
CA SER A 14 2.60 -1.43 -15.77
C SER A 14 2.90 -2.93 -15.70
N GLY A 15 1.93 -3.73 -15.24
CA GLY A 15 2.16 -5.14 -14.98
C GLY A 15 2.83 -5.45 -13.65
N ILE A 16 3.10 -4.45 -12.81
CA ILE A 16 3.62 -4.68 -11.46
C ILE A 16 2.54 -5.36 -10.64
N GLU A 17 2.89 -6.49 -10.03
CA GLU A 17 1.99 -7.16 -9.08
C GLU A 17 2.10 -6.51 -7.71
N PHE A 18 0.96 -6.20 -7.09
CA PHE A 18 0.92 -5.58 -5.78
C PHE A 18 -0.33 -5.95 -5.01
N VAL A 19 -0.26 -5.78 -3.69
CA VAL A 19 -1.41 -5.94 -2.78
C VAL A 19 -1.61 -4.60 -2.08
N ILE A 20 -2.83 -4.09 -2.10
CA ILE A 20 -3.20 -2.86 -1.37
C ILE A 20 -3.24 -3.18 0.12
N VAL A 21 -2.57 -2.38 0.92
CA VAL A 21 -2.47 -2.55 2.38
C VAL A 21 -2.82 -1.24 3.10
N GLY A 22 -2.66 -1.20 4.39
CA GLY A 22 -2.76 0.02 5.19
C GLY A 22 -4.14 0.64 5.26
N GLY A 23 -4.17 1.97 5.39
CA GLY A 23 -5.41 2.72 5.58
C GLY A 23 -6.38 2.63 4.41
N TYR A 24 -5.87 2.63 3.17
CA TYR A 24 -6.74 2.50 2.00
C TYR A 24 -7.44 1.13 1.98
N ALA A 25 -6.71 0.06 2.34
CA ALA A 25 -7.33 -1.25 2.48
C ALA A 25 -8.42 -1.25 3.55
N ALA A 26 -8.16 -0.61 4.70
CA ALA A 26 -9.15 -0.49 5.76
C ALA A 26 -10.43 0.20 5.27
N VAL A 27 -10.30 1.29 4.54
CA VAL A 27 -11.44 2.01 3.94
C VAL A 27 -12.20 1.11 2.96
N THR A 28 -11.48 0.30 2.19
CA THR A 28 -12.10 -0.66 1.25
C THR A 28 -13.00 -1.66 1.99
N TYR A 29 -12.61 -2.07 3.20
CA TYR A 29 -13.44 -2.95 4.03
C TYR A 29 -14.56 -2.23 4.77
N GLY A 30 -14.64 -0.91 4.71
CA GLY A 30 -15.70 -0.12 5.34
C GLY A 30 -15.28 0.64 6.59
N SER A 31 -13.98 0.78 6.84
CA SER A 31 -13.49 1.60 7.95
C SER A 31 -13.90 3.05 7.78
N SER A 32 -14.15 3.71 8.91
CA SER A 32 -14.44 5.14 8.96
C SER A 32 -13.20 6.02 8.87
N LEU A 33 -12.01 5.41 8.84
CA LEU A 33 -10.73 6.15 8.79
C LEU A 33 -10.61 6.97 7.52
N VAL A 34 -10.02 8.16 7.67
CA VAL A 34 -9.58 8.96 6.52
C VAL A 34 -8.13 8.60 6.25
N THR A 35 -7.84 8.17 5.02
CA THR A 35 -6.47 7.88 4.61
C THR A 35 -5.92 8.98 3.73
N ARG A 36 -4.65 9.31 3.94
CA ARG A 36 -3.93 10.33 3.15
C ARG A 36 -2.90 9.71 2.22
N ASP A 37 -2.62 8.43 2.41
CA ASP A 37 -1.57 7.71 1.70
C ASP A 37 -2.17 6.47 1.06
N LEU A 38 -1.69 6.12 -0.12
CA LEU A 38 -1.92 4.82 -0.70
C LEU A 38 -0.74 3.93 -0.29
N ASP A 39 -1.01 2.83 0.40
CA ASP A 39 0.02 1.86 0.79
C ASP A 39 -0.14 0.59 -0.01
N ILE A 40 0.95 0.15 -0.64
CA ILE A 40 0.98 -1.12 -1.37
C ILE A 40 2.19 -1.95 -0.95
N CYS A 41 2.05 -3.26 -1.07
CA CYS A 41 3.15 -4.20 -0.87
C CYS A 41 3.52 -4.84 -2.20
N VAL A 42 4.80 -4.86 -2.51
CA VAL A 42 5.35 -5.45 -3.75
C VAL A 42 6.63 -6.22 -3.43
N ALA A 43 7.05 -7.09 -4.35
CA ALA A 43 8.40 -7.63 -4.31
C ALA A 43 9.35 -6.56 -4.87
N LEU A 44 10.13 -5.91 -4.02
CA LEU A 44 11.02 -4.81 -4.40
C LEU A 44 12.33 -5.32 -5.01
N THR A 45 12.23 -5.92 -6.20
CA THR A 45 13.38 -6.30 -7.01
C THR A 45 13.89 -5.08 -7.77
N ASP A 46 15.12 -5.16 -8.28
CA ASP A 46 15.68 -4.10 -9.13
C ASP A 46 14.77 -3.81 -10.33
N GLU A 47 14.22 -4.86 -10.93
CA GLU A 47 13.29 -4.73 -12.06
C GLU A 47 12.04 -3.95 -11.67
N THR A 48 11.44 -4.28 -10.52
CA THR A 48 10.24 -3.59 -10.03
C THR A 48 10.54 -2.12 -9.74
N VAL A 49 11.69 -1.84 -9.11
CA VAL A 49 12.10 -0.46 -8.80
C VAL A 49 12.30 0.35 -10.10
N ASP A 50 12.92 -0.24 -11.11
CA ASP A 50 13.10 0.43 -12.41
C ASP A 50 11.76 0.72 -13.09
N LYS A 51 10.81 -0.22 -13.03
CA LYS A 51 9.46 0.00 -13.54
C LYS A 51 8.77 1.14 -12.80
N LEU A 52 8.88 1.17 -11.46
CA LEU A 52 8.30 2.23 -10.64
C LEU A 52 8.86 3.60 -11.04
N ARG A 53 10.18 3.71 -11.24
CA ARG A 53 10.78 4.96 -11.72
C ARG A 53 10.19 5.39 -13.05
N SER A 54 10.05 4.45 -13.97
CA SER A 54 9.52 4.72 -15.30
C SER A 54 8.07 5.21 -15.27
N ILE A 55 7.21 4.51 -14.55
CA ILE A 55 5.78 4.82 -14.56
C ILE A 55 5.42 6.05 -13.73
N LEU A 56 6.23 6.40 -12.74
CA LEU A 56 5.97 7.56 -11.87
C LEU A 56 6.71 8.82 -12.34
N ALA A 57 7.60 8.71 -13.33
CA ALA A 57 8.49 9.80 -13.74
C ALA A 57 7.75 11.11 -14.05
N GLU A 58 6.61 11.05 -14.75
CA GLU A 58 5.86 12.26 -15.13
C GLU A 58 5.19 12.95 -13.93
N TRP A 59 5.08 12.26 -12.78
CA TRP A 59 4.45 12.80 -11.58
C TRP A 59 5.45 13.27 -10.53
N ASN A 60 6.70 13.49 -10.94
CA ASN A 60 7.73 14.09 -10.10
C ASN A 60 7.90 13.39 -8.74
N PRO A 61 8.18 12.08 -8.70
CA PRO A 61 8.23 11.32 -7.45
C PRO A 61 9.44 11.73 -6.61
N LYS A 62 9.20 11.96 -5.31
CA LYS A 62 10.23 12.36 -4.36
C LYS A 62 10.20 11.47 -3.13
N HIS A 63 11.36 11.21 -2.55
CA HIS A 63 11.50 10.52 -1.27
C HIS A 63 11.09 11.46 -0.14
N ARG A 64 9.85 11.34 0.36
CA ARG A 64 9.32 12.26 1.36
C ARG A 64 9.96 12.16 2.75
N MET A 65 10.65 11.04 3.03
CA MET A 65 11.32 10.83 4.32
C MET A 65 12.79 11.22 4.30
N THR A 66 13.29 11.80 3.20
CA THR A 66 14.65 12.30 3.09
C THR A 66 14.70 13.81 3.30
N PRO A 67 15.83 14.37 3.78
CA PRO A 67 16.01 15.81 3.80
C PRO A 67 15.87 16.37 2.38
N ASN A 68 15.13 17.47 2.23
CA ASN A 68 14.88 18.15 0.95
C ASN A 68 14.12 17.31 -0.08
N GLU A 69 13.48 16.23 0.32
CA GLU A 69 12.69 15.34 -0.54
C GLU A 69 13.41 15.05 -1.87
N ILE A 70 14.48 14.27 -1.78
CA ILE A 70 15.31 13.88 -2.94
C ILE A 70 14.46 13.18 -4.00
N SER A 71 14.68 13.51 -5.28
CA SER A 71 13.98 12.87 -6.38
C SER A 71 14.22 11.36 -6.40
N PHE A 72 13.15 10.58 -6.54
CA PHE A 72 13.22 9.13 -6.70
C PHE A 72 14.00 8.75 -7.97
N LEU A 73 13.93 9.59 -8.99
CA LEU A 73 14.59 9.35 -10.28
C LEU A 73 16.11 9.44 -10.18
N ASP A 74 16.62 10.25 -9.25
CA ASP A 74 18.06 10.50 -9.07
C ASP A 74 18.66 9.73 -7.91
N PHE A 75 17.83 8.98 -7.17
CA PHE A 75 18.31 8.29 -5.96
C PHE A 75 19.21 7.12 -6.35
N PRO A 76 20.48 7.10 -5.84
CA PRO A 76 21.40 6.03 -6.20
C PRO A 76 20.95 4.67 -5.63
N LYS A 77 21.12 3.62 -6.41
CA LYS A 77 20.87 2.26 -5.95
C LYS A 77 22.02 1.83 -5.03
N THR A 78 21.76 1.81 -3.74
CA THR A 78 22.73 1.31 -2.76
C THR A 78 22.10 0.14 -2.00
N GLY A 79 22.31 -1.07 -2.52
CA GLY A 79 21.82 -2.29 -1.90
C GLY A 79 20.32 -2.51 -2.07
N PRO A 80 19.77 -3.57 -1.45
CA PRO A 80 18.35 -3.90 -1.56
C PRO A 80 17.49 -2.85 -0.85
N LEU A 81 16.46 -2.35 -1.55
CA LEU A 81 15.49 -1.44 -0.98
C LEU A 81 14.45 -2.25 -0.20
N GLN A 82 14.10 -1.78 0.99
CA GLN A 82 13.06 -2.41 1.81
C GLN A 82 11.72 -1.71 1.66
N ASN A 83 11.73 -0.36 1.64
CA ASN A 83 10.52 0.44 1.52
C ASN A 83 10.83 1.70 0.74
N LEU A 84 9.81 2.20 0.03
CA LEU A 84 9.86 3.46 -0.68
C LEU A 84 8.70 4.33 -0.18
N TYR A 85 9.00 5.45 0.40
CA TYR A 85 8.00 6.42 0.90
C TYR A 85 8.02 7.62 -0.04
N LEU A 86 7.06 7.68 -0.97
CA LEU A 86 7.09 8.63 -2.07
C LEU A 86 5.96 9.66 -2.00
N ARG A 87 6.27 10.88 -2.40
CA ARG A 87 5.30 11.93 -2.68
C ARG A 87 5.32 12.17 -4.18
N THR A 88 4.16 12.18 -4.79
CA THR A 88 4.00 12.48 -6.22
C THR A 88 3.03 13.64 -6.42
N ASP A 89 2.96 14.15 -7.64
CA ASP A 89 2.02 15.22 -7.99
C ASP A 89 0.55 14.78 -7.86
N VAL A 90 0.27 13.48 -7.87
CA VAL A 90 -1.09 12.93 -7.76
C VAL A 90 -1.38 12.27 -6.42
N GLY A 91 -0.44 12.29 -5.49
CA GLY A 91 -0.66 11.78 -4.15
C GLY A 91 0.56 11.11 -3.55
N VAL A 92 0.43 10.74 -2.28
CA VAL A 92 1.46 10.03 -1.52
C VAL A 92 1.27 8.53 -1.68
N ILE A 93 2.32 7.83 -2.02
CA ILE A 93 2.31 6.38 -2.15
C ILE A 93 3.49 5.79 -1.36
N ASP A 94 3.19 4.84 -0.48
CA ASP A 94 4.19 4.09 0.26
C ASP A 94 4.24 2.67 -0.28
N ILE A 95 5.42 2.24 -0.67
CA ILE A 95 5.65 0.96 -1.32
C ILE A 95 6.52 0.13 -0.38
N LEU A 96 5.93 -0.94 0.15
CA LEU A 96 6.49 -1.74 1.21
C LEU A 96 6.88 -3.12 0.68
N SER A 97 7.98 -3.67 1.18
CA SER A 97 8.42 -5.03 0.82
C SER A 97 7.83 -6.09 1.74
N SER A 98 7.44 -5.70 2.96
CA SER A 98 6.83 -6.61 3.93
C SER A 98 5.95 -5.84 4.90
N ILE A 99 5.03 -6.56 5.54
CA ILE A 99 4.10 -6.00 6.51
C ILE A 99 4.36 -6.67 7.86
N LEU A 100 4.64 -5.85 8.87
CA LEU A 100 4.88 -6.32 10.22
C LEU A 100 3.71 -7.18 10.71
N GLY A 101 4.01 -8.33 11.26
CA GLY A 101 3.00 -9.26 11.78
C GLY A 101 2.37 -10.17 10.75
N VAL A 102 2.69 -10.01 9.47
CA VAL A 102 2.12 -10.83 8.38
C VAL A 102 3.21 -11.42 7.49
N GLY A 103 4.00 -10.59 6.81
CA GLY A 103 5.06 -11.09 5.94
C GLY A 103 5.22 -10.27 4.66
N ASP A 104 5.85 -10.89 3.67
CA ASP A 104 6.18 -10.26 2.40
C ASP A 104 5.03 -10.32 1.38
N PHE A 105 5.30 -9.84 0.17
CA PHE A 105 4.32 -9.84 -0.91
C PHE A 105 3.75 -11.24 -1.19
N ALA A 106 4.61 -12.26 -1.28
CA ALA A 106 4.17 -13.61 -1.60
C ALA A 106 3.19 -14.14 -0.54
N ARG A 107 3.49 -13.88 0.75
CA ARG A 107 2.60 -14.26 1.85
C ARG A 107 1.27 -13.52 1.79
N LEU A 108 1.30 -12.21 1.57
CA LEU A 108 0.09 -11.40 1.48
C LEU A 108 -0.80 -11.80 0.31
N ARG A 109 -0.17 -12.12 -0.81
CA ARG A 109 -0.89 -12.49 -2.03
C ARG A 109 -1.69 -13.78 -1.86
N GLU A 110 -1.21 -14.72 -1.06
CA GLU A 110 -1.88 -16.00 -0.81
C GLU A 110 -3.30 -15.83 -0.26
N THR A 111 -3.51 -14.82 0.60
CA THR A 111 -4.78 -14.60 1.28
C THR A 111 -5.50 -13.34 0.84
N ALA A 112 -4.93 -12.58 -0.10
CA ALA A 112 -5.52 -11.34 -0.58
C ALA A 112 -6.92 -11.57 -1.17
N GLU A 113 -7.80 -10.60 -0.96
CA GLU A 113 -9.14 -10.60 -1.53
C GLU A 113 -9.20 -9.65 -2.72
N ASP A 114 -10.06 -9.96 -3.69
CA ASP A 114 -10.23 -9.12 -4.87
C ASP A 114 -11.36 -8.11 -4.64
N PHE A 115 -11.07 -6.85 -4.95
CA PHE A 115 -12.05 -5.76 -4.88
C PHE A 115 -12.06 -4.97 -6.17
N GLU A 116 -13.25 -4.57 -6.60
CA GLU A 116 -13.39 -3.67 -7.73
C GLU A 116 -13.28 -2.22 -7.25
N ILE A 117 -12.34 -1.48 -7.84
CA ILE A 117 -12.08 -0.07 -7.54
C ILE A 117 -11.96 0.66 -8.87
N GLY A 118 -12.84 1.61 -9.13
CA GLY A 118 -12.78 2.38 -10.37
C GLY A 118 -12.92 1.55 -11.64
N GLY A 119 -13.69 0.45 -11.58
CA GLY A 119 -13.94 -0.42 -12.71
C GLY A 119 -12.89 -1.49 -12.97
N ARG A 120 -11.87 -1.60 -12.10
CA ARG A 120 -10.83 -2.64 -12.19
C ARG A 120 -10.77 -3.44 -10.90
N VAL A 121 -10.33 -4.68 -11.01
CA VAL A 121 -10.16 -5.57 -9.85
C VAL A 121 -8.72 -5.45 -9.33
N TYR A 122 -8.58 -5.23 -8.03
CA TYR A 122 -7.31 -5.15 -7.34
C TYR A 122 -7.24 -6.14 -6.19
N HIS A 123 -6.03 -6.58 -5.87
CA HIS A 123 -5.78 -7.43 -4.71
C HIS A 123 -5.62 -6.56 -3.48
N VAL A 124 -6.39 -6.85 -2.44
CA VAL A 124 -6.36 -6.14 -1.17
C VAL A 124 -5.99 -7.13 -0.07
N ILE A 125 -5.15 -6.72 0.86
CA ILE A 125 -4.78 -7.55 2.02
C ILE A 125 -6.06 -8.11 2.67
N SER A 126 -6.05 -9.39 3.08
CA SER A 126 -7.22 -9.96 3.75
C SER A 126 -7.55 -9.19 5.02
N LEU A 127 -8.81 -9.22 5.43
CA LEU A 127 -9.24 -8.53 6.64
C LEU A 127 -8.52 -9.09 7.88
N ASP A 128 -8.34 -10.39 7.96
CA ASP A 128 -7.61 -11.01 9.08
C ASP A 128 -6.14 -10.57 9.12
N ASP A 129 -5.49 -10.52 7.98
CA ASP A 129 -4.09 -10.07 7.90
C ASP A 129 -3.97 -8.58 8.21
N LEU A 130 -4.93 -7.77 7.79
CA LEU A 130 -4.95 -6.34 8.10
C LEU A 130 -5.09 -6.10 9.60
N ILE A 131 -5.95 -6.86 10.26
CA ILE A 131 -6.10 -6.82 11.73
C ILE A 131 -4.78 -7.20 12.40
N ALA A 132 -4.16 -8.29 11.96
CA ALA A 132 -2.88 -8.74 12.51
C ALA A 132 -1.79 -7.67 12.35
N ALA A 133 -1.74 -7.01 11.19
CA ALA A 133 -0.79 -5.93 10.94
C ALA A 133 -1.00 -4.74 11.87
N LYS A 134 -2.25 -4.33 12.08
CA LYS A 134 -2.57 -3.23 13.00
C LYS A 134 -2.18 -3.57 14.44
N GLU A 135 -2.50 -4.78 14.90
CA GLU A 135 -2.15 -5.23 16.23
C GLU A 135 -0.63 -5.32 16.42
N ALA A 136 0.09 -5.74 15.41
CA ALA A 136 1.56 -5.82 15.45
C ALA A 136 2.21 -4.44 15.57
N MET A 137 1.65 -3.40 14.95
CA MET A 137 2.12 -2.03 15.10
C MET A 137 1.94 -1.52 16.53
N GLY A 138 0.84 -1.87 17.18
CA GLY A 138 0.62 -1.69 18.61
C GLY A 138 0.45 -0.27 19.10
N ARG A 139 0.42 0.74 18.26
CA ARG A 139 0.14 2.12 18.66
C ARG A 139 -1.34 2.25 19.05
N GLU A 140 -1.67 3.23 19.87
CA GLU A 140 -3.06 3.42 20.29
C GLU A 140 -4.01 3.52 19.11
N LYS A 141 -3.66 4.30 18.09
CA LYS A 141 -4.47 4.44 16.87
C LYS A 141 -4.59 3.12 16.11
N ASP A 142 -3.56 2.28 16.13
CA ASP A 142 -3.57 0.98 15.46
C ASP A 142 -4.48 0.00 16.17
N LEU A 143 -4.48 0.01 17.51
CA LEU A 143 -5.35 -0.85 18.30
C LEU A 143 -6.82 -0.45 18.16
N LEU A 144 -7.11 0.85 18.06
CA LEU A 144 -8.45 1.34 17.77
C LEU A 144 -8.91 0.91 16.36
N ALA A 145 -8.02 1.03 15.39
CA ALA A 145 -8.30 0.57 14.03
C ALA A 145 -8.57 -0.93 13.98
N ALA A 146 -7.76 -1.73 14.69
CA ALA A 146 -7.95 -3.18 14.79
C ALA A 146 -9.31 -3.52 15.40
N LYS A 147 -9.74 -2.79 16.43
CA LYS A 147 -11.04 -2.98 17.08
C LYS A 147 -12.19 -2.74 16.08
N GLU A 148 -12.12 -1.67 15.31
CA GLU A 148 -13.13 -1.38 14.28
C GLU A 148 -13.15 -2.48 13.21
N LEU A 149 -11.97 -2.91 12.74
CA LEU A 149 -11.87 -3.96 11.74
C LEU A 149 -12.39 -5.31 12.26
N ARG A 150 -12.18 -5.63 13.54
CA ARG A 150 -12.75 -6.83 14.15
C ARG A 150 -14.26 -6.79 14.16
N ALA A 151 -14.85 -5.62 14.40
CA ALA A 151 -16.30 -5.44 14.35
C ALA A 151 -16.83 -5.66 12.93
N ILE A 152 -16.12 -5.15 11.93
CA ILE A 152 -16.43 -5.38 10.51
C ILE A 152 -16.36 -6.88 10.18
N ALA A 153 -15.30 -7.56 10.63
CA ALA A 153 -15.12 -8.98 10.41
C ALA A 153 -16.26 -9.81 11.02
N ALA A 154 -16.67 -9.46 12.24
CA ALA A 154 -17.77 -10.14 12.92
C ALA A 154 -19.08 -9.96 12.17
N LYS A 155 -19.34 -8.77 11.65
CA LYS A 155 -20.54 -8.47 10.86
C LYS A 155 -20.54 -9.26 9.55
N ARG A 156 -19.40 -9.36 8.87
CA ARG A 156 -19.27 -10.17 7.64
C ARG A 156 -19.58 -11.64 7.88
N LYS A 157 -19.15 -12.19 9.02
CA LYS A 157 -19.42 -13.60 9.38
C LYS A 157 -20.85 -13.85 9.74
N GLY A 158 -21.56 -12.84 10.26
CA GLY A 158 -22.97 -12.93 10.63
C GLY A 158 -23.94 -12.86 9.46
N GLU A 159 -23.42 -12.53 8.30
CA GLU A 159 -24.18 -12.49 7.04
C GLU A 159 -24.23 -13.90 6.40
#